data_3b58189fd0c6fab6496e5c0dfbc5a38d
#
_entry.id   3b58189fd0c6fab6496e5c0dfbc5a38d
#
_cell.length_a   1.000
_cell.length_b   1.000
_cell.length_c   1.000
_cell.angle_alpha   90.00
_cell.angle_beta   90.00
_cell.angle_gamma   90.00
#
_symmetry.space_group_name_H-M   'P 1'
#
loop_
_entity.id
_entity.type
_entity.pdbx_description
1 polymer ?
#
loop_
_entity_poly.entity_id
_entity_poly.type
_entity_poly.pdbx_seq_one_letter_code
_entity_poly.pdbx_strand_id
1 'polypeptide(L)'
;MFFIYKRHFLAISLVFVFLYPRSGQLNVGFDIDDTVLFSRDVFLNIPKDKRNPIDYGWVNTHDDGMSIYIEPTVKLINYFFSNGHNVLFITARSGKNGEALATFLSEGLNFPIKKNTNLFFSPSERINGKNHTTKHRIMKRLNLDLFYGDGDSDIIAALKAGAHPVRIVRNDSSISQYGPNYFGNILNGRTKNNPYNREDLNTFYSGSVGMFGESIYPIIWKGPE
;
A
#
# COMPACT_ATOMS: atom_id res chain seq x y z
N MET A 1 34.06 -34.09 -52.36
CA MET A 1 32.68 -33.67 -52.41
C MET A 1 32.04 -33.94 -51.00
N PHE A 2 32.42 -33.16 -50.00
CA PHE A 2 31.87 -33.24 -48.67
C PHE A 2 32.40 -32.03 -47.89
N PHE A 3 31.73 -30.90 -47.99
CA PHE A 3 31.91 -29.75 -47.04
C PHE A 3 30.87 -28.68 -47.33
N ILE A 4 29.59 -28.89 -46.95
CA ILE A 4 28.59 -27.84 -46.82
C ILE A 4 27.45 -28.42 -45.95
N TYR A 5 27.63 -28.55 -44.62
CA TYR A 5 26.49 -28.79 -43.72
C TYR A 5 26.81 -28.50 -42.23
N LYS A 6 27.68 -27.52 -41.93
CA LYS A 6 27.95 -27.19 -40.51
C LYS A 6 27.76 -25.73 -40.11
N ARG A 7 27.21 -24.89 -41.00
CA ARG A 7 27.06 -23.45 -40.66
C ARG A 7 25.64 -22.94 -40.38
N HIS A 8 24.61 -23.75 -40.48
CA HIS A 8 23.23 -23.28 -40.30
C HIS A 8 22.60 -23.64 -38.96
N PHE A 9 23.22 -24.46 -38.12
CA PHE A 9 22.66 -24.83 -36.81
C PHE A 9 23.01 -23.85 -35.67
N LEU A 10 23.99 -22.96 -35.84
CA LEU A 10 24.37 -22.01 -34.81
C LEU A 10 23.53 -20.70 -34.82
N ALA A 11 22.89 -20.40 -35.95
CA ALA A 11 22.10 -19.16 -36.07
C ALA A 11 20.70 -19.26 -35.48
N ILE A 12 20.14 -20.46 -35.34
CA ILE A 12 18.77 -20.66 -34.82
C ILE A 12 18.73 -20.63 -33.29
N SER A 13 19.80 -21.00 -32.61
CA SER A 13 19.87 -20.96 -31.13
C SER A 13 20.01 -19.57 -30.55
N LEU A 14 20.49 -18.59 -31.31
CA LEU A 14 20.64 -17.20 -30.84
C LEU A 14 19.36 -16.38 -30.95
N VAL A 15 18.41 -16.78 -31.79
CA VAL A 15 17.15 -16.04 -31.98
C VAL A 15 16.12 -16.36 -30.86
N PHE A 16 16.23 -17.54 -30.24
CA PHE A 16 15.30 -17.92 -29.16
C PHE A 16 15.62 -17.28 -27.80
N VAL A 17 16.81 -16.75 -27.59
CA VAL A 17 17.18 -16.09 -26.32
C VAL A 17 16.61 -14.67 -26.19
N PHE A 18 16.17 -14.04 -27.29
CA PHE A 18 15.62 -12.69 -27.30
C PHE A 18 14.09 -12.61 -27.26
N LEU A 19 13.39 -13.74 -27.25
CA LEU A 19 11.91 -13.78 -27.28
C LEU A 19 11.25 -14.14 -25.95
N TYR A 20 12.01 -14.33 -24.86
CA TYR A 20 11.40 -14.27 -23.55
C TYR A 20 11.26 -12.77 -23.20
N PRO A 21 10.03 -12.24 -23.06
CA PRO A 21 9.88 -10.95 -22.44
C PRO A 21 10.55 -11.07 -21.06
N ARG A 22 11.63 -10.33 -20.81
CA ARG A 22 12.01 -10.03 -19.43
C ARG A 22 10.72 -9.54 -18.80
N SER A 23 10.20 -10.28 -17.83
CA SER A 23 9.12 -9.78 -17.00
C SER A 23 9.58 -8.41 -16.51
N GLY A 24 8.97 -7.35 -17.02
CA GLY A 24 9.43 -6.01 -16.73
C GLY A 24 9.44 -5.83 -15.22
N GLN A 25 10.49 -5.22 -14.70
CA GLN A 25 10.55 -4.85 -13.28
C GLN A 25 9.39 -3.90 -12.99
N LEU A 26 8.50 -4.27 -12.08
CA LEU A 26 7.36 -3.45 -11.67
C LEU A 26 7.77 -2.48 -10.55
N ASN A 27 7.16 -1.32 -10.54
CA ASN A 27 7.15 -0.38 -9.44
C ASN A 27 5.88 -0.59 -8.63
N VAL A 28 5.99 -1.25 -7.48
CA VAL A 28 4.85 -1.65 -6.63
C VAL A 28 4.84 -0.82 -5.36
N GLY A 29 3.76 -0.07 -5.17
CA GLY A 29 3.58 0.79 -4.01
C GLY A 29 2.62 0.19 -2.99
N PHE A 30 2.87 0.51 -1.72
CA PHE A 30 2.03 0.14 -0.58
C PHE A 30 1.73 1.35 0.29
N ASP A 31 0.49 1.49 0.76
CA ASP A 31 0.18 2.32 1.92
C ASP A 31 0.73 1.65 3.19
N ILE A 32 0.73 2.36 4.30
CA ILE A 32 1.26 1.86 5.58
C ILE A 32 0.12 1.45 6.52
N ASP A 33 -0.70 2.41 6.94
CA ASP A 33 -1.74 2.19 7.96
C ASP A 33 -2.86 1.30 7.41
N ASP A 34 -3.23 0.26 8.14
CA ASP A 34 -4.24 -0.74 7.74
C ASP A 34 -3.95 -1.47 6.42
N THR A 35 -2.75 -1.30 5.87
CA THR A 35 -2.24 -1.98 4.68
C THR A 35 -1.03 -2.85 4.99
N VAL A 36 0.05 -2.27 5.51
CA VAL A 36 1.27 -2.97 5.96
C VAL A 36 1.23 -3.18 7.46
N LEU A 37 0.78 -2.16 8.19
CA LEU A 37 0.70 -2.13 9.64
C LEU A 37 -0.76 -2.00 10.09
N PHE A 38 -1.17 -2.85 11.00
CA PHE A 38 -2.35 -2.63 11.80
C PHE A 38 -1.99 -1.64 12.91
N SER A 39 -2.29 -0.37 12.67
CA SER A 39 -1.81 0.76 13.46
C SER A 39 -2.82 1.22 14.52
N ARG A 40 -3.84 0.40 14.82
CA ARG A 40 -4.93 0.80 15.73
C ARG A 40 -4.40 1.30 17.07
N ASP A 41 -3.53 0.55 17.71
CA ASP A 41 -3.13 0.84 19.08
C ASP A 41 -2.21 2.06 19.18
N VAL A 42 -1.32 2.29 18.21
CA VAL A 42 -0.50 3.50 18.20
C VAL A 42 -1.39 4.75 18.08
N PHE A 43 -2.44 4.72 17.26
CA PHE A 43 -3.37 5.86 17.13
C PHE A 43 -4.24 6.05 18.37
N LEU A 44 -4.73 4.98 19.00
CA LEU A 44 -5.54 5.08 20.21
C LEU A 44 -4.76 5.61 21.42
N ASN A 45 -3.47 5.34 21.48
CA ASN A 45 -2.59 5.76 22.58
C ASN A 45 -1.92 7.12 22.37
N ILE A 46 -2.21 7.84 21.27
CA ILE A 46 -1.73 9.22 21.09
C ILE A 46 -2.13 10.07 22.33
N PRO A 47 -1.20 10.76 23.00
CA PRO A 47 -1.50 11.68 24.10
C PRO A 47 -2.55 12.73 23.71
N LYS A 48 -3.41 13.12 24.64
CA LYS A 48 -4.53 14.04 24.36
C LYS A 48 -4.07 15.36 23.74
N ASP A 49 -2.96 15.90 24.21
CA ASP A 49 -2.33 17.14 23.71
C ASP A 49 -1.73 17.00 22.30
N LYS A 50 -1.51 15.78 21.83
CA LYS A 50 -0.94 15.46 20.50
C LYS A 50 -1.96 14.90 19.51
N ARG A 51 -3.25 14.88 19.89
CA ARG A 51 -4.30 14.20 19.10
C ARG A 51 -4.99 15.14 18.11
N ASN A 52 -4.99 16.44 18.34
CA ASN A 52 -5.68 17.41 17.49
C ASN A 52 -4.88 18.71 17.32
N PRO A 53 -4.12 18.89 16.20
CA PRO A 53 -3.93 17.92 15.12
C PRO A 53 -3.11 16.70 15.56
N ILE A 54 -3.24 15.58 14.85
CA ILE A 54 -2.44 14.37 15.13
C ILE A 54 -0.94 14.67 14.95
N ASP A 55 -0.16 14.45 16.02
CA ASP A 55 1.31 14.49 15.94
C ASP A 55 1.85 13.17 15.34
N TYR A 56 1.94 13.12 14.02
CA TYR A 56 2.53 11.96 13.34
C TYR A 56 4.00 11.73 13.70
N GLY A 57 4.71 12.73 14.20
CA GLY A 57 6.07 12.51 14.70
C GLY A 57 6.09 11.62 15.94
N TRP A 58 5.07 11.71 16.79
CA TRP A 58 4.87 10.79 17.90
C TRP A 58 4.49 9.40 17.38
N VAL A 59 3.53 9.29 16.44
CA VAL A 59 3.11 8.01 15.84
C VAL A 59 4.30 7.28 15.24
N ASN A 60 5.08 7.95 14.38
CA ASN A 60 6.24 7.36 13.70
C ASN A 60 7.33 6.82 14.66
N THR A 61 7.38 7.33 15.90
CA THR A 61 8.34 6.86 16.93
C THR A 61 7.78 5.81 17.87
N HIS A 62 6.49 5.47 17.77
CA HIS A 62 5.81 4.55 18.68
C HIS A 62 5.14 3.36 17.95
N ASP A 63 5.42 3.19 16.65
CA ASP A 63 4.98 2.00 15.92
C ASP A 63 5.60 0.73 16.55
N ASP A 64 6.88 0.81 16.96
CA ASP A 64 7.50 -0.27 17.72
C ASP A 64 6.74 -0.51 19.04
N GLY A 65 6.32 -1.75 19.24
CA GLY A 65 5.52 -2.17 20.40
C GLY A 65 4.03 -1.83 20.35
N MET A 66 3.54 -1.03 19.36
CA MET A 66 2.13 -0.64 19.25
C MET A 66 1.48 -0.97 17.92
N SER A 67 2.25 -1.09 16.85
CA SER A 67 1.75 -1.49 15.53
C SER A 67 2.10 -2.94 15.23
N ILE A 68 1.21 -3.65 14.54
CA ILE A 68 1.38 -5.07 14.21
C ILE A 68 1.47 -5.20 12.70
N TYR A 69 2.42 -5.98 12.20
CA TYR A 69 2.54 -6.26 10.78
C TYR A 69 1.35 -7.10 10.29
N ILE A 70 0.75 -6.68 9.20
CA ILE A 70 -0.30 -7.45 8.51
C ILE A 70 0.39 -8.54 7.70
N GLU A 71 0.47 -9.72 8.26
CA GLU A 71 1.28 -10.83 7.75
C GLU A 71 1.03 -11.17 6.26
N PRO A 72 -0.20 -11.23 5.74
CA PRO A 72 -0.43 -11.46 4.32
C PRO A 72 0.22 -10.39 3.44
N THR A 73 0.18 -9.13 3.86
CA THR A 73 0.81 -8.03 3.13
C THR A 73 2.33 -8.12 3.19
N VAL A 74 2.90 -8.51 4.34
CA VAL A 74 4.34 -8.76 4.47
C VAL A 74 4.80 -9.86 3.50
N LYS A 75 4.05 -10.96 3.40
CA LYS A 75 4.34 -12.05 2.45
C LYS A 75 4.31 -11.56 1.00
N LEU A 76 3.32 -10.72 0.67
CA LEU A 76 3.20 -10.12 -0.66
C LEU A 76 4.36 -9.16 -0.98
N ILE A 77 4.75 -8.32 -0.03
CA ILE A 77 5.90 -7.41 -0.14
C ILE A 77 7.18 -8.22 -0.41
N ASN A 78 7.42 -9.26 0.39
CA ASN A 78 8.58 -10.13 0.24
C ASN A 78 8.58 -10.87 -1.10
N TYR A 79 7.42 -11.27 -1.60
CA TYR A 79 7.29 -11.85 -2.94
C TYR A 79 7.76 -10.87 -4.02
N PHE A 80 7.28 -9.64 -4.02
CA PHE A 80 7.71 -8.65 -5.01
C PHE A 80 9.20 -8.34 -4.89
N PHE A 81 9.69 -8.12 -3.68
CA PHE A 81 11.10 -7.83 -3.45
C PHE A 81 12.01 -8.97 -3.91
N SER A 82 11.69 -10.22 -3.55
CA SER A 82 12.48 -11.41 -3.92
C SER A 82 12.46 -11.70 -5.42
N ASN A 83 11.43 -11.24 -6.14
CA ASN A 83 11.35 -11.35 -7.59
C ASN A 83 11.98 -10.16 -8.35
N GLY A 84 12.68 -9.27 -7.63
CA GLY A 84 13.43 -8.17 -8.23
C GLY A 84 12.58 -6.97 -8.65
N HIS A 85 11.35 -6.85 -8.13
CA HIS A 85 10.51 -5.67 -8.32
C HIS A 85 10.90 -4.54 -7.37
N ASN A 86 10.63 -3.29 -7.75
CA ASN A 86 10.80 -2.14 -6.87
C ASN A 86 9.62 -2.06 -5.90
N VAL A 87 9.92 -2.15 -4.61
CA VAL A 87 8.92 -1.99 -3.54
C VAL A 87 9.03 -0.61 -2.93
N LEU A 88 7.92 0.12 -2.89
CA LEU A 88 7.81 1.52 -2.50
C LEU A 88 6.67 1.70 -1.48
N PHE A 89 6.85 2.59 -0.52
CA PHE A 89 5.85 2.89 0.50
C PHE A 89 5.43 4.35 0.45
N ILE A 90 4.12 4.62 0.50
CA ILE A 90 3.58 5.98 0.45
C ILE A 90 2.49 6.13 1.49
N THR A 91 2.77 6.83 2.58
CA THR A 91 1.81 7.05 3.67
C THR A 91 1.26 8.48 3.69
N ALA A 92 0.05 8.66 4.21
CA ALA A 92 -0.54 9.96 4.48
C ALA A 92 -0.02 10.63 5.76
N ARG A 93 0.79 9.95 6.55
CA ARG A 93 1.46 10.52 7.72
C ARG A 93 2.37 11.69 7.32
N SER A 94 2.67 12.59 8.24
CA SER A 94 3.73 13.58 8.04
C SER A 94 5.11 12.94 8.18
N GLY A 95 6.12 13.50 7.49
CA GLY A 95 7.49 12.98 7.54
C GLY A 95 8.28 13.38 8.80
N LYS A 96 7.66 13.98 9.82
CA LYS A 96 8.30 14.27 11.11
C LYS A 96 8.71 12.95 11.79
N ASN A 97 9.97 12.80 12.15
CA ASN A 97 10.54 11.56 12.70
C ASN A 97 10.32 10.32 11.80
N GLY A 98 10.20 10.53 10.48
CA GLY A 98 9.92 9.44 9.55
C GLY A 98 11.05 8.42 9.40
N GLU A 99 12.25 8.74 9.88
CA GLU A 99 13.39 7.84 9.98
C GLU A 99 13.10 6.69 10.97
N ALA A 100 12.38 6.97 12.06
CA ALA A 100 11.98 5.93 13.02
C ALA A 100 11.04 4.92 12.37
N LEU A 101 10.03 5.37 11.62
CA LEU A 101 9.17 4.46 10.85
C LEU A 101 9.97 3.68 9.81
N ALA A 102 10.94 4.32 9.12
CA ALA A 102 11.78 3.64 8.14
C ALA A 102 12.62 2.53 8.79
N THR A 103 13.18 2.77 9.99
CA THR A 103 13.92 1.77 10.77
C THR A 103 13.00 0.61 11.15
N PHE A 104 11.86 0.89 11.77
CA PHE A 104 10.88 -0.11 12.15
C PHE A 104 10.48 -0.99 10.96
N LEU A 105 10.10 -0.38 9.83
CA LEU A 105 9.74 -1.12 8.62
C LEU A 105 10.92 -1.94 8.05
N SER A 106 12.15 -1.43 8.13
CA SER A 106 13.34 -2.16 7.64
C SER A 106 13.58 -3.44 8.43
N GLU A 107 13.41 -3.38 9.75
CA GLU A 107 13.58 -4.51 10.64
C GLU A 107 12.51 -5.57 10.40
N GLY A 108 11.24 -5.19 10.37
CA GLY A 108 10.13 -6.12 10.21
C GLY A 108 9.98 -6.71 8.82
N LEU A 109 10.38 -5.99 7.77
CA LEU A 109 10.33 -6.47 6.38
C LEU A 109 11.65 -7.08 5.90
N ASN A 110 12.71 -6.98 6.71
CA ASN A 110 14.02 -7.55 6.44
C ASN A 110 14.67 -7.09 5.12
N PHE A 111 14.45 -5.82 4.75
CA PHE A 111 15.20 -5.14 3.68
C PHE A 111 15.29 -3.63 3.93
N PRO A 112 16.31 -2.93 3.36
CA PRO A 112 16.54 -1.52 3.65
C PRO A 112 15.40 -0.63 3.20
N ILE A 113 14.78 0.07 4.15
CA ILE A 113 13.79 1.11 3.88
C ILE A 113 14.37 2.45 4.34
N LYS A 114 14.32 3.44 3.45
CA LYS A 114 14.89 4.76 3.69
C LYS A 114 13.89 5.84 3.29
N LYS A 115 13.69 6.81 4.19
CA LYS A 115 12.89 8.00 3.91
C LYS A 115 13.40 8.71 2.66
N ASN A 116 12.47 9.13 1.83
CA ASN A 116 12.69 9.79 0.53
C ASN A 116 13.41 8.93 -0.54
N THR A 117 13.66 7.66 -0.28
CA THR A 117 14.20 6.70 -1.25
C THR A 117 13.14 5.69 -1.68
N ASN A 118 12.60 4.94 -0.73
CA ASN A 118 11.51 3.99 -0.94
C ASN A 118 10.39 4.10 0.10
N LEU A 119 10.49 5.04 1.07
CA LEU A 119 9.41 5.46 1.96
C LEU A 119 9.12 6.95 1.76
N PHE A 120 7.91 7.30 1.36
CA PHE A 120 7.47 8.66 1.06
C PHE A 120 6.30 9.06 1.94
N PHE A 121 6.33 10.30 2.42
CA PHE A 121 5.29 10.91 3.23
C PHE A 121 4.48 11.89 2.38
N SER A 122 3.18 11.75 2.39
CA SER A 122 2.24 12.52 1.56
C SER A 122 1.05 13.00 2.40
N PRO A 123 1.29 13.94 3.32
CA PRO A 123 0.20 14.50 4.13
C PRO A 123 -0.85 15.14 3.23
N SER A 124 -2.11 15.08 3.67
CA SER A 124 -3.21 15.69 2.93
C SER A 124 -3.06 17.20 2.86
N GLU A 125 -3.42 17.78 1.72
CA GLU A 125 -3.57 19.23 1.53
C GLU A 125 -5.00 19.65 1.85
N ARG A 126 -5.17 20.82 2.48
CA ARG A 126 -6.48 21.42 2.72
C ARG A 126 -6.80 22.43 1.63
N ILE A 127 -7.77 22.13 0.78
CA ILE A 127 -8.23 22.99 -0.30
C ILE A 127 -9.72 23.27 -0.08
N ASN A 128 -10.10 24.57 0.00
CA ASN A 128 -11.50 24.99 0.20
C ASN A 128 -12.17 24.28 1.40
N GLY A 129 -11.42 24.13 2.52
CA GLY A 129 -11.92 23.51 3.74
C GLY A 129 -11.97 21.98 3.73
N LYS A 130 -11.64 21.31 2.62
CA LYS A 130 -11.62 19.85 2.47
C LYS A 130 -10.20 19.32 2.39
N ASN A 131 -9.96 18.18 3.01
CA ASN A 131 -8.69 17.48 2.91
C ASN A 131 -8.64 16.67 1.61
N HIS A 132 -7.54 16.80 0.88
CA HIS A 132 -7.27 16.09 -0.36
C HIS A 132 -5.98 15.28 -0.24
N THR A 133 -6.00 14.03 -0.68
CA THR A 133 -4.79 13.22 -0.76
C THR A 133 -3.85 13.76 -1.85
N THR A 134 -2.55 13.76 -1.56
CA THR A 134 -1.50 14.14 -2.51
C THR A 134 -0.69 12.94 -2.99
N LYS A 135 -1.00 11.72 -2.52
CA LYS A 135 -0.30 10.48 -2.86
C LYS A 135 -0.13 10.28 -4.37
N HIS A 136 -1.15 10.64 -5.17
CA HIS A 136 -1.11 10.50 -6.64
C HIS A 136 0.08 11.23 -7.30
N ARG A 137 0.56 12.33 -6.72
CA ARG A 137 1.71 13.08 -7.25
C ARG A 137 3.00 12.27 -7.11
N ILE A 138 3.16 11.62 -5.95
CA ILE A 138 4.31 10.75 -5.66
C ILE A 138 4.23 9.50 -6.54
N MET A 139 3.08 8.83 -6.59
CA MET A 139 2.83 7.65 -7.41
C MET A 139 3.17 7.90 -8.89
N LYS A 140 2.69 9.03 -9.44
CA LYS A 140 2.97 9.42 -10.82
C LYS A 140 4.46 9.69 -11.06
N ARG A 141 5.14 10.40 -10.13
CA ARG A 141 6.58 10.67 -10.23
C ARG A 141 7.41 9.38 -10.21
N LEU A 142 6.96 8.37 -9.46
CA LEU A 142 7.64 7.09 -9.31
C LEU A 142 7.22 6.07 -10.39
N ASN A 143 6.32 6.44 -11.30
CA ASN A 143 5.76 5.57 -12.34
C ASN A 143 5.28 4.24 -11.75
N LEU A 144 4.42 4.28 -10.71
CA LEU A 144 3.90 3.05 -10.12
C LEU A 144 3.03 2.29 -11.11
N ASP A 145 3.24 0.98 -11.18
CA ASP A 145 2.41 0.04 -11.93
C ASP A 145 1.22 -0.44 -11.08
N LEU A 146 1.48 -0.74 -9.80
CA LEU A 146 0.49 -1.22 -8.83
C LEU A 146 0.55 -0.38 -7.56
N PHE A 147 -0.60 -0.17 -6.92
CA PHE A 147 -0.65 0.42 -5.59
C PHE A 147 -1.64 -0.32 -4.71
N TYR A 148 -1.14 -0.85 -3.60
CA TYR A 148 -1.91 -1.52 -2.57
C TYR A 148 -2.27 -0.54 -1.46
N GLY A 149 -3.54 -0.42 -1.14
CA GLY A 149 -4.04 0.44 -0.08
C GLY A 149 -5.42 0.01 0.39
N ASP A 150 -5.78 0.40 1.59
CA ASP A 150 -7.05 0.05 2.22
C ASP A 150 -8.13 1.12 2.01
N GLY A 151 -7.71 2.39 1.91
CA GLY A 151 -8.60 3.55 1.83
C GLY A 151 -9.09 3.89 0.43
N ASP A 152 -10.29 4.46 0.30
CA ASP A 152 -10.78 5.00 -0.96
C ASP A 152 -9.85 6.08 -1.53
N SER A 153 -9.21 6.84 -0.64
CA SER A 153 -8.21 7.85 -1.03
C SER A 153 -7.01 7.24 -1.74
N ASP A 154 -6.63 6.01 -1.39
CA ASP A 154 -5.52 5.27 -1.99
C ASP A 154 -5.89 4.79 -3.38
N ILE A 155 -7.08 4.21 -3.50
CA ILE A 155 -7.62 3.73 -4.78
C ILE A 155 -7.75 4.90 -5.76
N ILE A 156 -8.37 6.00 -5.33
CA ILE A 156 -8.54 7.20 -6.15
C ILE A 156 -7.17 7.82 -6.52
N ALA A 157 -6.20 7.81 -5.60
CA ALA A 157 -4.86 8.32 -5.88
C ALA A 157 -4.14 7.47 -6.92
N ALA A 158 -4.23 6.14 -6.83
CA ALA A 158 -3.66 5.22 -7.81
C ALA A 158 -4.27 5.42 -9.20
N LEU A 159 -5.61 5.48 -9.30
CA LEU A 159 -6.30 5.77 -10.57
C LEU A 159 -5.85 7.10 -11.19
N LYS A 160 -5.74 8.17 -10.38
CA LYS A 160 -5.26 9.48 -10.82
C LYS A 160 -3.80 9.47 -11.27
N ALA A 161 -3.01 8.56 -10.75
CA ALA A 161 -1.61 8.39 -11.12
C ALA A 161 -1.41 7.51 -12.36
N GLY A 162 -2.43 6.76 -12.78
CA GLY A 162 -2.34 5.76 -13.84
C GLY A 162 -1.80 4.41 -13.37
N ALA A 163 -1.70 4.21 -12.04
CA ALA A 163 -1.34 2.93 -11.44
C ALA A 163 -2.60 2.06 -11.28
N HIS A 164 -2.44 0.74 -11.38
CA HIS A 164 -3.53 -0.18 -11.08
C HIS A 164 -3.75 -0.26 -9.56
N PRO A 165 -4.95 0.10 -9.06
CA PRO A 165 -5.25 0.05 -7.64
C PRO A 165 -5.59 -1.38 -7.19
N VAL A 166 -5.08 -1.76 -6.03
CA VAL A 166 -5.42 -3.01 -5.36
C VAL A 166 -5.83 -2.72 -3.92
N ARG A 167 -7.04 -3.10 -3.55
CA ARG A 167 -7.56 -2.87 -2.22
C ARG A 167 -7.16 -3.98 -1.26
N ILE A 168 -6.53 -3.59 -0.17
CA ILE A 168 -6.39 -4.42 1.04
C ILE A 168 -7.66 -4.23 1.87
N VAL A 169 -8.31 -5.31 2.26
CA VAL A 169 -9.49 -5.23 3.13
C VAL A 169 -9.04 -5.02 4.57
N ARG A 170 -9.51 -3.94 5.19
CA ARG A 170 -9.18 -3.61 6.58
C ARG A 170 -9.66 -4.66 7.55
N ASN A 171 -8.94 -4.77 8.66
CA ASN A 171 -9.42 -5.50 9.82
C ASN A 171 -10.66 -4.81 10.42
N ASP A 172 -11.62 -5.59 10.91
CA ASP A 172 -12.89 -5.07 11.48
C ASP A 172 -12.67 -4.20 12.73
N SER A 173 -11.55 -4.37 13.42
CA SER A 173 -11.18 -3.57 14.60
C SER A 173 -10.28 -2.36 14.29
N SER A 174 -10.00 -2.07 13.02
CA SER A 174 -9.29 -0.86 12.60
C SER A 174 -10.00 0.42 13.10
N ILE A 175 -9.25 1.51 13.30
CA ILE A 175 -9.83 2.80 13.71
C ILE A 175 -10.74 3.41 12.63
N SER A 176 -10.49 3.08 11.38
CA SER A 176 -11.33 3.46 10.23
C SER A 176 -12.04 2.23 9.71
N GLN A 177 -13.34 2.12 9.92
CA GLN A 177 -14.10 0.92 9.66
C GLN A 177 -14.97 1.02 8.41
N TYR A 178 -15.30 -0.15 7.83
CA TYR A 178 -16.24 -0.29 6.73
C TYR A 178 -17.68 -0.57 7.20
N GLY A 179 -18.04 -0.41 8.43
CA GLY A 179 -19.40 -0.63 8.94
C GLY A 179 -20.41 0.38 8.40
N PRO A 180 -21.55 0.55 9.06
CA PRO A 180 -22.59 1.54 8.66
C PRO A 180 -22.04 2.96 8.51
N ASN A 181 -20.88 3.23 9.11
CA ASN A 181 -20.18 4.49 9.05
C ASN A 181 -18.83 4.30 8.37
N TYR A 182 -18.85 3.81 7.14
CA TYR A 182 -17.71 3.40 6.34
C TYR A 182 -16.49 4.34 6.43
N PHE A 183 -16.70 5.66 6.44
CA PHE A 183 -15.65 6.64 6.63
C PHE A 183 -15.55 7.15 8.06
N GLY A 184 -16.04 6.38 9.02
CA GLY A 184 -15.93 6.69 10.43
C GLY A 184 -14.49 6.63 10.91
N ASN A 185 -14.17 7.46 11.88
CA ASN A 185 -12.92 7.41 12.60
C ASN A 185 -13.19 7.55 14.09
N ILE A 186 -12.86 6.52 14.85
CA ILE A 186 -13.15 6.45 16.30
C ILE A 186 -12.35 7.45 17.12
N LEU A 187 -11.21 7.96 16.62
CA LEU A 187 -10.37 8.91 17.33
C LEU A 187 -11.04 10.27 17.53
N ASN A 188 -11.86 10.70 16.57
CA ASN A 188 -12.48 12.02 16.59
C ASN A 188 -14.01 11.97 16.69
N GLY A 189 -14.59 10.79 16.90
CA GLY A 189 -16.03 10.59 16.99
C GLY A 189 -16.80 10.94 15.71
N ARG A 190 -16.10 11.25 14.63
CA ARG A 190 -16.74 11.57 13.35
C ARG A 190 -17.09 10.30 12.61
N THR A 191 -18.34 10.16 12.28
CA THR A 191 -18.84 9.11 11.40
C THR A 191 -19.34 9.73 10.12
N LYS A 192 -19.10 9.06 8.99
CA LYS A 192 -19.74 9.38 7.73
C LYS A 192 -20.72 8.27 7.40
N ASN A 193 -21.84 8.62 6.82
CA ASN A 193 -22.76 7.62 6.32
C ASN A 193 -22.02 6.72 5.32
N ASN A 194 -22.21 5.43 5.48
CA ASN A 194 -21.74 4.47 4.51
C ASN A 194 -22.51 4.73 3.20
N PRO A 195 -21.81 5.03 2.08
CA PRO A 195 -22.48 5.20 0.78
C PRO A 195 -23.00 3.86 0.22
N TYR A 196 -22.66 2.74 0.86
CA TYR A 196 -23.02 1.39 0.45
C TYR A 196 -24.01 0.80 1.42
N ASN A 197 -24.99 0.08 0.92
CA ASN A 197 -25.85 -0.74 1.73
C ASN A 197 -25.09 -2.02 2.18
N ARG A 198 -25.70 -2.80 3.06
CA ARG A 198 -25.09 -4.01 3.60
C ARG A 198 -24.84 -5.08 2.51
N GLU A 199 -25.67 -5.11 1.49
CA GLU A 199 -25.59 -6.03 0.37
C GLU A 199 -24.38 -5.69 -0.53
N ASP A 200 -24.18 -4.39 -0.80
CA ASP A 200 -23.00 -3.90 -1.53
C ASP A 200 -21.71 -4.23 -0.80
N LEU A 201 -21.67 -4.13 0.53
CA LEU A 201 -20.50 -4.51 1.32
C LEU A 201 -20.22 -6.02 1.22
N ASN A 202 -21.23 -6.86 1.26
CA ASN A 202 -21.07 -8.31 1.09
C ASN A 202 -20.53 -8.63 -0.32
N THR A 203 -21.03 -7.96 -1.34
CA THR A 203 -20.53 -8.09 -2.71
C THR A 203 -19.10 -7.59 -2.82
N PHE A 204 -18.77 -6.48 -2.18
CA PHE A 204 -17.42 -5.93 -2.09
C PHE A 204 -16.43 -6.93 -1.45
N TYR A 205 -16.79 -7.57 -0.33
CA TYR A 205 -15.93 -8.53 0.35
C TYR A 205 -15.82 -9.88 -0.36
N SER A 206 -16.81 -10.30 -1.11
CA SER A 206 -16.84 -11.56 -1.84
C SER A 206 -16.36 -11.45 -3.28
N GLY A 207 -16.33 -10.23 -3.82
CA GLY A 207 -15.91 -9.96 -5.19
C GLY A 207 -14.39 -9.87 -5.33
N SER A 208 -13.93 -10.01 -6.56
CA SER A 208 -12.53 -9.76 -6.93
C SER A 208 -12.30 -8.34 -7.46
N VAL A 209 -13.37 -7.57 -7.66
CA VAL A 209 -13.35 -6.20 -8.18
C VAL A 209 -14.16 -5.31 -7.26
N GLY A 210 -13.56 -4.19 -6.85
CA GLY A 210 -14.18 -3.19 -5.99
C GLY A 210 -14.98 -2.15 -6.78
N MET A 211 -15.56 -1.19 -6.06
CA MET A 211 -16.51 -0.21 -6.59
C MET A 211 -15.94 0.82 -7.55
N PHE A 212 -14.65 1.10 -7.43
CA PHE A 212 -13.94 2.00 -8.35
C PHE A 212 -13.27 1.24 -9.49
N GLY A 213 -13.56 -0.06 -9.65
CA GLY A 213 -12.89 -0.95 -10.61
C GLY A 213 -11.52 -1.45 -10.16
N GLU A 214 -11.17 -1.25 -8.88
CA GLU A 214 -9.95 -1.77 -8.29
C GLU A 214 -10.02 -3.30 -8.11
N SER A 215 -8.87 -3.95 -8.14
CA SER A 215 -8.75 -5.34 -7.69
C SER A 215 -8.84 -5.41 -6.17
N ILE A 216 -9.47 -6.45 -5.63
CA ILE A 216 -9.48 -6.72 -4.19
C ILE A 216 -8.45 -7.80 -3.91
N TYR A 217 -7.56 -7.53 -2.96
CA TYR A 217 -6.62 -8.54 -2.49
C TYR A 217 -7.40 -9.63 -1.75
N PRO A 218 -7.28 -10.91 -2.16
CA PRO A 218 -8.25 -11.93 -1.76
C PRO A 218 -8.11 -12.41 -0.32
N ILE A 219 -7.10 -11.96 0.41
CA ILE A 219 -6.83 -12.39 1.78
C ILE A 219 -7.32 -11.33 2.75
N ILE A 220 -8.28 -11.71 3.58
CA ILE A 220 -8.76 -10.90 4.70
C ILE A 220 -7.97 -11.30 5.94
N TRP A 221 -7.20 -10.38 6.48
CA TRP A 221 -6.49 -10.57 7.74
C TRP A 221 -7.42 -10.25 8.92
N LYS A 222 -7.59 -11.21 9.82
CA LYS A 222 -8.53 -11.10 10.96
C LYS A 222 -7.88 -10.60 12.25
N GLY A 223 -6.60 -10.29 12.22
CA GLY A 223 -5.82 -9.88 13.39
C GLY A 223 -4.81 -10.94 13.78
N PRO A 224 -3.98 -10.65 14.78
CA PRO A 224 -3.07 -11.63 15.36
C PRO A 224 -3.88 -12.74 16.04
N GLU A 225 -3.39 -13.98 15.92
CA GLU A 225 -3.92 -15.15 16.64
C GLU A 225 -3.62 -15.08 18.14
#